data_4a278c288e7f22cecd9f3d9384db7595
#
_entry.id   4a278c288e7f22cecd9f3d9384db7595
#
_cell.length_a   1.000
_cell.length_b   1.000
_cell.length_c   1.000
_cell.angle_alpha   90.00
_cell.angle_beta   90.00
_cell.angle_gamma   90.00
#
_symmetry.space_group_name_H-M   'P 1'
#
loop_
_entity.id
_entity.type
_entity.pdbx_description
1 polymer ?
#
loop_
_entity_poly.entity_id
_entity_poly.type
_entity_poly.pdbx_seq_one_letter_code
_entity_poly.pdbx_strand_id
1 'polypeptide(L)'
;MLVASRHGSAVPGAGPVRTAVLDMAAPDFAQRLRYLSPELVIHCVGPFQGQDYRVATATLDAGAHYLDLADGREFVADFAAGMNAKALDAGRTAITGASTLPALSSAVVEELRQGLASVDSIEVVIAPGQRAPRGRATLEAVFSYLGKPFPVWRGGKWRRAWGWMDLREVHLDIGGRLAASCDVPDLALFPTRFAGVRTVTFHAALEFGVQHLALWGLAALKRSGLPLPAARWAVALNDLAGWFDAGAGDKGGMWVSVVGERGPGERIRRTWQLTAPATDGPEIPCMAATLLARRFVRGEIPPRGAFACMGYVSLSDFVPEFNRWGITTRTEETRA
;
A
#
# COMPACT_ATOMS: atom_id res chain seq x y z
N MET A 1 22.09 9.52 -7.73
CA MET A 1 21.32 8.67 -6.80
C MET A 1 22.31 7.87 -5.93
N LEU A 2 21.97 7.64 -4.66
CA LEU A 2 22.71 6.78 -3.73
C LEU A 2 21.73 5.74 -3.19
N VAL A 3 22.12 4.46 -3.17
CA VAL A 3 21.35 3.38 -2.55
C VAL A 3 22.05 2.96 -1.27
N ALA A 4 21.33 3.01 -0.16
CA ALA A 4 21.84 2.62 1.15
C ALA A 4 21.17 1.32 1.60
N SER A 5 21.95 0.41 2.14
CA SER A 5 21.48 -0.85 2.71
C SER A 5 22.38 -1.31 3.85
N ARG A 6 21.91 -2.26 4.66
CA ARG A 6 22.70 -2.84 5.77
C ARG A 6 24.04 -3.46 5.31
N HIS A 7 24.10 -3.93 4.08
CA HIS A 7 25.26 -4.67 3.55
C HIS A 7 25.95 -3.98 2.36
N GLY A 8 25.50 -2.78 1.97
CA GLY A 8 26.08 -2.05 0.84
C GLY A 8 25.91 -2.76 -0.51
N SER A 9 24.86 -3.54 -0.66
CA SER A 9 24.62 -4.35 -1.86
C SER A 9 24.47 -3.49 -3.11
N ALA A 10 25.08 -3.92 -4.21
CA ALA A 10 24.84 -3.34 -5.53
C ALA A 10 23.38 -3.56 -5.96
N VAL A 11 22.86 -2.63 -6.75
CA VAL A 11 21.53 -2.76 -7.35
C VAL A 11 21.68 -3.31 -8.75
N PRO A 12 21.23 -4.54 -9.03
CA PRO A 12 21.30 -5.12 -10.37
C PRO A 12 20.57 -4.25 -11.40
N GLY A 13 21.17 -4.06 -12.56
CA GLY A 13 20.53 -3.32 -13.67
C GLY A 13 20.48 -1.79 -13.49
N ALA A 14 20.86 -1.26 -12.36
CA ALA A 14 21.01 0.18 -12.19
C ALA A 14 22.30 0.64 -12.90
N GLY A 15 22.24 1.77 -13.62
CA GLY A 15 23.45 2.45 -14.11
C GLY A 15 24.42 2.82 -12.97
N PRO A 16 25.37 3.73 -13.13
CA PRO A 16 26.36 4.07 -12.11
C PRO A 16 25.68 4.67 -10.87
N VAL A 17 25.31 3.80 -9.93
CA VAL A 17 24.68 4.15 -8.66
C VAL A 17 25.70 4.02 -7.55
N ARG A 18 25.87 5.07 -6.75
CA ARG A 18 26.68 5.02 -5.52
C ARG A 18 25.97 4.16 -4.48
N THR A 19 26.71 3.38 -3.74
CA THR A 19 26.19 2.56 -2.62
C THR A 19 26.78 3.03 -1.30
N ALA A 20 26.02 2.84 -0.22
CA ALA A 20 26.49 3.10 1.14
C ALA A 20 25.96 2.03 2.09
N VAL A 21 26.73 1.77 3.16
CA VAL A 21 26.27 0.94 4.28
C VAL A 21 25.54 1.85 5.27
N LEU A 22 24.26 1.58 5.48
CA LEU A 22 23.43 2.33 6.41
C LEU A 22 22.40 1.38 7.05
N ASP A 23 22.53 1.17 8.35
CA ASP A 23 21.56 0.39 9.14
C ASP A 23 20.72 1.31 10.01
N MET A 24 19.41 1.34 9.77
CA MET A 24 18.47 2.16 10.55
C MET A 24 18.38 1.76 12.04
N ALA A 25 18.83 0.56 12.40
CA ALA A 25 18.89 0.09 13.79
C ALA A 25 20.20 0.48 14.50
N ALA A 26 21.22 0.93 13.77
CA ALA A 26 22.50 1.30 14.35
C ALA A 26 22.41 2.59 15.18
N PRO A 27 23.11 2.69 16.33
CA PRO A 27 23.07 3.90 17.17
C PRO A 27 23.55 5.17 16.45
N ASP A 28 24.44 5.04 15.48
CA ASP A 28 25.02 6.13 14.71
C ASP A 28 24.27 6.42 13.39
N PHE A 29 23.10 5.79 13.18
CA PHE A 29 22.28 5.94 11.96
C PHE A 29 22.07 7.40 11.57
N ALA A 30 21.56 8.21 12.49
CA ALA A 30 21.25 9.62 12.22
C ALA A 30 22.52 10.43 11.84
N GLN A 31 23.67 10.13 12.46
CA GLN A 31 24.93 10.79 12.14
C GLN A 31 25.42 10.39 10.73
N ARG A 32 25.36 9.10 10.41
CA ARG A 32 25.75 8.60 9.07
C ARG A 32 24.83 9.16 7.99
N LEU A 33 23.52 9.22 8.24
CA LEU A 33 22.57 9.79 7.30
C LEU A 33 22.89 11.26 7.03
N ARG A 34 23.16 12.05 8.08
CA ARG A 34 23.55 13.45 7.95
C ARG A 34 24.85 13.64 7.16
N TYR A 35 25.83 12.76 7.36
CA TYR A 35 27.09 12.78 6.60
C TYR A 35 26.87 12.56 5.10
N LEU A 36 25.88 11.77 4.71
CA LEU A 36 25.51 11.56 3.30
C LEU A 36 24.87 12.78 2.66
N SER A 37 24.43 13.77 3.46
CA SER A 37 23.83 15.04 3.02
C SER A 37 22.74 14.87 1.94
N PRO A 38 21.71 14.04 2.15
CA PRO A 38 20.68 13.82 1.15
C PRO A 38 19.77 15.06 1.03
N GLU A 39 19.22 15.29 -0.16
CA GLU A 39 18.14 16.25 -0.39
C GLU A 39 16.76 15.57 -0.17
N LEU A 40 16.67 14.30 -0.53
CA LEU A 40 15.49 13.48 -0.40
C LEU A 40 15.88 12.06 0.04
N VAL A 41 15.18 11.52 1.02
CA VAL A 41 15.27 10.11 1.44
C VAL A 41 14.00 9.39 1.07
N ILE A 42 14.13 8.25 0.39
CA ILE A 42 13.03 7.32 0.12
C ILE A 42 13.25 6.08 0.99
N HIS A 43 12.39 5.90 1.98
CA HIS A 43 12.45 4.79 2.93
C HIS A 43 11.66 3.60 2.42
N CYS A 44 12.38 2.54 2.01
CA CYS A 44 11.78 1.31 1.45
C CYS A 44 11.92 0.11 2.39
N VAL A 45 12.38 0.28 3.63
CA VAL A 45 12.68 -0.83 4.54
C VAL A 45 11.47 -1.17 5.38
N GLY A 46 10.69 -2.17 4.94
CA GLY A 46 9.60 -2.75 5.72
C GLY A 46 10.07 -3.91 6.65
N PRO A 47 9.15 -4.54 7.41
CA PRO A 47 7.74 -4.19 7.52
C PRO A 47 7.53 -2.88 8.30
N PHE A 48 6.54 -2.09 7.91
CA PHE A 48 6.22 -0.82 8.59
C PHE A 48 5.30 -1.00 9.81
N GLN A 49 4.73 -2.18 9.97
CA GLN A 49 3.91 -2.53 11.12
C GLN A 49 4.77 -2.54 12.39
N GLY A 50 4.48 -1.61 13.32
CA GLY A 50 5.21 -1.46 14.58
C GLY A 50 6.55 -0.73 14.47
N GLN A 51 6.90 -0.14 13.32
CA GLN A 51 8.02 0.80 13.24
C GLN A 51 7.66 2.13 13.91
N ASP A 52 8.69 2.80 14.44
CA ASP A 52 8.62 4.21 14.83
C ASP A 52 9.06 5.13 13.68
N TYR A 53 8.98 6.44 13.92
CA TYR A 53 9.35 7.46 12.92
C TYR A 53 10.83 7.87 12.95
N ARG A 54 11.74 7.01 13.47
CA ARG A 54 13.16 7.35 13.61
C ARG A 54 13.83 7.71 12.27
N VAL A 55 13.47 7.04 11.18
CA VAL A 55 14.05 7.34 9.85
C VAL A 55 13.56 8.68 9.35
N ALA A 56 12.25 8.96 9.44
CA ALA A 56 11.69 10.26 9.08
C ALA A 56 12.28 11.39 9.94
N THR A 57 12.40 11.16 11.26
CA THR A 57 13.01 12.09 12.21
C THR A 57 14.45 12.42 11.82
N ALA A 58 15.29 11.39 11.63
CA ALA A 58 16.69 11.59 11.24
C ALA A 58 16.83 12.28 9.87
N THR A 59 15.91 12.00 8.95
CA THR A 59 15.87 12.62 7.63
C THR A 59 15.60 14.13 7.74
N LEU A 60 14.58 14.52 8.50
CA LEU A 60 14.25 15.92 8.74
C LEU A 60 15.34 16.65 9.50
N ASP A 61 15.98 16.01 10.49
CA ASP A 61 17.14 16.53 11.22
C ASP A 61 18.39 16.71 10.33
N ALA A 62 18.49 15.94 9.26
CA ALA A 62 19.52 16.13 8.24
C ALA A 62 19.18 17.21 7.23
N GLY A 63 18.02 17.89 7.35
CA GLY A 63 17.56 18.90 6.42
C GLY A 63 17.08 18.35 5.08
N ALA A 64 16.69 17.08 5.02
CA ALA A 64 16.21 16.41 3.81
C ALA A 64 14.67 16.27 3.80
N HIS A 65 14.10 16.13 2.59
CA HIS A 65 12.73 15.69 2.42
C HIS A 65 12.60 14.18 2.63
N TYR A 66 11.41 13.73 3.01
CA TYR A 66 11.15 12.32 3.31
C TYR A 66 10.00 11.77 2.49
N LEU A 67 10.18 10.59 1.92
CA LEU A 67 9.15 9.73 1.34
C LEU A 67 9.29 8.32 1.92
N ASP A 68 8.18 7.58 2.03
CA ASP A 68 8.22 6.15 2.28
C ASP A 68 7.17 5.38 1.48
N LEU A 69 7.33 4.06 1.46
CA LEU A 69 6.41 3.10 0.83
C LEU A 69 5.59 2.36 1.89
N ALA A 70 5.30 2.97 3.02
CA ALA A 70 4.61 2.34 4.13
C ALA A 70 3.20 1.86 3.76
N ASP A 71 2.88 0.66 4.21
CA ASP A 71 1.59 0.00 4.10
C ASP A 71 1.00 -0.36 5.48
N GLY A 72 1.72 -0.06 6.55
CA GLY A 72 1.29 -0.22 7.93
C GLY A 72 0.23 0.82 8.29
N ARG A 73 -1.00 0.37 8.64
CA ARG A 73 -2.13 1.27 8.88
C ARG A 73 -1.85 2.34 9.91
N GLU A 74 -1.41 1.95 11.12
CA GLU A 74 -1.14 2.88 12.22
C GLU A 74 0.01 3.84 11.86
N PHE A 75 1.09 3.30 11.25
CA PHE A 75 2.22 4.09 10.82
C PHE A 75 1.80 5.23 9.87
N VAL A 76 0.98 4.92 8.86
CA VAL A 76 0.55 5.91 7.86
C VAL A 76 -0.53 6.85 8.42
N ALA A 77 -1.48 6.34 9.21
CA ALA A 77 -2.58 7.14 9.75
C ALA A 77 -2.10 8.18 10.77
N ASP A 78 -1.14 7.81 11.62
CA ASP A 78 -0.67 8.67 12.70
C ASP A 78 0.53 9.56 12.29
N PHE A 79 1.06 9.35 11.08
CA PHE A 79 2.26 10.03 10.61
C PHE A 79 2.15 11.56 10.64
N ALA A 80 1.05 12.11 10.13
CA ALA A 80 0.86 13.55 10.09
C ALA A 80 0.82 14.14 11.51
N ALA A 81 0.12 13.49 12.44
CA ALA A 81 0.06 13.92 13.84
C ALA A 81 1.43 13.86 14.51
N GLY A 82 2.22 12.82 14.22
CA GLY A 82 3.53 12.61 14.84
C GLY A 82 4.66 13.45 14.24
N MET A 83 4.57 13.81 12.96
CA MET A 83 5.72 14.37 12.23
C MET A 83 5.51 15.77 11.66
N ASN A 84 4.26 16.30 11.65
CA ASN A 84 3.98 17.58 10.98
C ASN A 84 4.72 18.77 11.61
N ALA A 85 4.73 18.90 12.93
CA ALA A 85 5.45 19.98 13.61
C ALA A 85 6.93 19.94 13.23
N LYS A 86 7.56 18.78 13.32
CA LYS A 86 8.98 18.57 12.97
C LYS A 86 9.29 18.88 11.51
N ALA A 87 8.41 18.51 10.59
CA ALA A 87 8.58 18.78 9.17
C ALA A 87 8.47 20.29 8.87
N LEU A 88 7.55 20.99 9.54
CA LEU A 88 7.41 22.45 9.45
C LEU A 88 8.64 23.16 10.01
N ASP A 89 9.11 22.76 11.18
CA ASP A 89 10.31 23.34 11.83
C ASP A 89 11.57 23.15 10.97
N ALA A 90 11.70 21.98 10.34
CA ALA A 90 12.78 21.69 9.40
C ALA A 90 12.61 22.42 8.05
N GLY A 91 11.46 23.03 7.77
CA GLY A 91 11.13 23.63 6.48
C GLY A 91 11.08 22.60 5.33
N ARG A 92 10.72 21.36 5.63
CA ARG A 92 10.73 20.22 4.70
C ARG A 92 9.36 19.60 4.54
N THR A 93 9.25 18.75 3.53
CA THR A 93 8.07 17.93 3.23
C THR A 93 8.37 16.48 3.59
N ALA A 94 7.45 15.84 4.30
CA ALA A 94 7.49 14.41 4.63
C ALA A 94 6.20 13.73 4.17
N ILE A 95 6.29 12.72 3.32
CA ILE A 95 5.13 12.00 2.79
C ILE A 95 5.28 10.53 3.08
N THR A 96 4.28 9.95 3.75
CA THR A 96 4.20 8.52 4.03
C THR A 96 3.19 7.83 3.11
N GLY A 97 3.38 6.53 2.86
CA GLY A 97 2.46 5.73 2.07
C GLY A 97 2.47 6.06 0.58
N ALA A 98 3.61 6.48 0.02
CA ALA A 98 3.77 6.69 -1.42
C ALA A 98 3.87 5.35 -2.17
N SER A 99 2.84 4.52 -2.01
CA SER A 99 2.76 3.13 -2.47
C SER A 99 1.40 2.86 -3.14
N THR A 100 1.04 1.58 -3.36
CA THR A 100 -0.27 1.21 -3.89
C THR A 100 -1.39 1.74 -2.97
N LEU A 101 -1.20 1.60 -1.66
CA LEU A 101 -2.10 2.07 -0.61
C LEU A 101 -1.33 3.06 0.30
N PRO A 102 -1.79 4.29 0.50
CA PRO A 102 -3.02 4.89 -0.03
C PRO A 102 -2.84 5.69 -1.33
N ALA A 103 -1.65 5.76 -1.96
CA ALA A 103 -1.42 6.70 -3.04
C ALA A 103 -2.19 6.36 -4.32
N LEU A 104 -2.02 5.16 -4.88
CA LEU A 104 -2.74 4.76 -6.11
C LEU A 104 -4.24 4.57 -5.83
N SER A 105 -4.60 3.89 -4.72
CA SER A 105 -6.01 3.67 -4.38
C SER A 105 -6.79 4.97 -4.24
N SER A 106 -6.24 5.98 -3.56
CA SER A 106 -6.90 7.29 -3.44
C SER A 106 -6.98 8.04 -4.77
N ALA A 107 -5.94 7.94 -5.62
CA ALA A 107 -5.97 8.55 -6.95
C ALA A 107 -7.08 7.95 -7.83
N VAL A 108 -7.28 6.64 -7.75
CA VAL A 108 -8.39 5.95 -8.43
C VAL A 108 -9.75 6.40 -7.87
N VAL A 109 -9.90 6.47 -6.55
CA VAL A 109 -11.15 6.92 -5.93
C VAL A 109 -11.46 8.37 -6.31
N GLU A 110 -10.46 9.27 -6.32
CA GLU A 110 -10.64 10.65 -6.77
C GLU A 110 -11.12 10.73 -8.22
N GLU A 111 -10.63 9.88 -9.11
CA GLU A 111 -11.10 9.79 -10.50
C GLU A 111 -12.53 9.25 -10.58
N LEU A 112 -12.82 8.14 -9.89
CA LEU A 112 -14.13 7.49 -9.95
C LEU A 112 -15.27 8.35 -9.34
N ARG A 113 -14.96 9.23 -8.39
CA ARG A 113 -15.95 10.09 -7.76
C ARG A 113 -16.27 11.36 -8.54
N GLN A 114 -15.54 11.66 -9.62
CA GLN A 114 -15.79 12.88 -10.40
C GLN A 114 -17.23 12.94 -10.90
N GLY A 115 -17.90 14.09 -10.67
CA GLY A 115 -19.30 14.29 -11.06
C GLY A 115 -20.33 13.50 -10.23
N LEU A 116 -19.92 12.84 -9.12
CA LEU A 116 -20.85 12.34 -8.12
C LEU A 116 -21.15 13.42 -7.09
N ALA A 117 -22.41 13.57 -6.74
CA ALA A 117 -22.85 14.46 -5.67
C ALA A 117 -22.50 13.92 -4.29
N SER A 118 -22.48 12.59 -4.14
CA SER A 118 -22.07 11.92 -2.90
C SER A 118 -21.39 10.58 -3.18
N VAL A 119 -20.56 10.13 -2.23
CA VAL A 119 -19.95 8.78 -2.22
C VAL A 119 -20.50 8.04 -1.01
N ASP A 120 -21.12 6.88 -1.24
CA ASP A 120 -21.68 6.02 -0.20
C ASP A 120 -20.72 4.92 0.22
N SER A 121 -20.08 4.26 -0.76
CA SER A 121 -19.14 3.19 -0.44
C SER A 121 -17.92 3.18 -1.36
N ILE A 122 -16.78 2.81 -0.76
CA ILE A 122 -15.51 2.57 -1.43
C ILE A 122 -15.06 1.15 -1.08
N GLU A 123 -14.74 0.38 -2.09
CA GLU A 123 -14.19 -0.95 -1.92
C GLU A 123 -12.93 -1.10 -2.76
N VAL A 124 -11.87 -1.64 -2.15
CA VAL A 124 -10.58 -1.92 -2.80
C VAL A 124 -10.27 -3.40 -2.66
N VAL A 125 -9.85 -4.03 -3.75
CA VAL A 125 -9.38 -5.42 -3.77
C VAL A 125 -8.03 -5.48 -4.46
N ILE A 126 -7.07 -6.19 -3.87
CA ILE A 126 -5.79 -6.49 -4.50
C ILE A 126 -5.64 -8.02 -4.61
N ALA A 127 -5.32 -8.48 -5.81
CA ALA A 127 -5.13 -9.88 -6.14
C ALA A 127 -3.78 -10.06 -6.86
N PRO A 128 -2.67 -10.17 -6.13
CA PRO A 128 -1.36 -10.40 -6.75
C PRO A 128 -1.33 -11.74 -7.47
N GLY A 129 -0.58 -11.81 -8.57
CA GLY A 129 -0.30 -13.09 -9.23
C GLY A 129 0.55 -14.00 -8.33
N GLN A 130 0.35 -15.30 -8.44
CA GLN A 130 1.08 -16.29 -7.64
C GLN A 130 2.60 -16.22 -7.85
N ARG A 131 3.04 -15.95 -9.09
CA ARG A 131 4.47 -15.82 -9.45
C ARG A 131 5.08 -14.48 -9.08
N ALA A 132 4.29 -13.53 -8.57
CA ALA A 132 4.83 -12.25 -8.16
C ALA A 132 5.85 -12.44 -7.02
N PRO A 133 7.07 -11.88 -7.14
CA PRO A 133 8.05 -11.94 -6.07
C PRO A 133 7.50 -11.36 -4.78
N ARG A 134 7.62 -12.11 -3.69
CA ARG A 134 7.15 -11.69 -2.36
C ARG A 134 8.32 -11.50 -1.44
N GLY A 135 8.56 -10.27 -1.01
CA GLY A 135 9.59 -9.97 -0.03
C GLY A 135 9.21 -10.51 1.36
N ARG A 136 10.22 -10.87 2.16
CA ARG A 136 10.02 -11.31 3.55
C ARG A 136 9.20 -10.30 4.36
N ALA A 137 9.46 -9.00 4.20
CA ALA A 137 8.74 -7.92 4.89
C ALA A 137 7.23 -7.95 4.56
N THR A 138 6.85 -8.21 3.29
CA THR A 138 5.44 -8.34 2.89
C THR A 138 4.76 -9.54 3.56
N LEU A 139 5.45 -10.68 3.64
CA LEU A 139 4.94 -11.85 4.34
C LEU A 139 4.75 -11.57 5.83
N GLU A 140 5.75 -10.99 6.49
CA GLU A 140 5.70 -10.61 7.90
C GLU A 140 4.54 -9.63 8.16
N ALA A 141 4.33 -8.64 7.27
CA ALA A 141 3.21 -7.71 7.35
C ALA A 141 1.86 -8.46 7.30
N VAL A 142 1.63 -9.32 6.30
CA VAL A 142 0.40 -10.11 6.15
C VAL A 142 0.13 -10.97 7.39
N PHE A 143 1.15 -11.66 7.90
CA PHE A 143 1.00 -12.53 9.08
C PHE A 143 0.87 -11.76 10.38
N SER A 144 1.24 -10.47 10.43
CA SER A 144 1.17 -9.66 11.63
C SER A 144 -0.26 -9.45 12.14
N TYR A 145 -1.23 -9.31 11.24
CA TYR A 145 -2.65 -9.10 11.55
C TYR A 145 -3.54 -10.33 11.33
N LEU A 146 -2.98 -11.48 10.92
CA LEU A 146 -3.73 -12.72 10.69
C LEU A 146 -4.55 -13.11 11.93
N GLY A 147 -5.89 -13.23 11.79
CA GLY A 147 -6.81 -13.55 12.87
C GLY A 147 -6.90 -12.51 13.99
N LYS A 148 -6.29 -11.34 13.84
CA LYS A 148 -6.41 -10.23 14.79
C LYS A 148 -7.56 -9.30 14.42
N PRO A 149 -8.21 -8.67 15.40
CA PRO A 149 -9.26 -7.70 15.14
C PRO A 149 -8.65 -6.36 14.68
N PHE A 150 -9.36 -5.70 13.77
CA PHE A 150 -9.08 -4.32 13.38
C PHE A 150 -10.38 -3.56 13.08
N PRO A 151 -10.42 -2.21 13.19
CA PRO A 151 -11.60 -1.43 12.91
C PRO A 151 -11.79 -1.23 11.40
N VAL A 152 -13.05 -1.32 10.94
CA VAL A 152 -13.48 -1.01 9.57
C VAL A 152 -14.67 -0.10 9.59
N TRP A 153 -14.79 0.82 8.63
CA TRP A 153 -15.89 1.75 8.51
C TRP A 153 -17.01 1.12 7.70
N ARG A 154 -18.12 0.73 8.34
CA ARG A 154 -19.28 0.09 7.68
C ARG A 154 -20.58 0.70 8.19
N GLY A 155 -21.43 1.17 7.27
CA GLY A 155 -22.73 1.78 7.59
C GLY A 155 -22.60 3.05 8.42
N GLY A 156 -21.57 3.88 8.21
CA GLY A 156 -21.33 5.11 8.94
C GLY A 156 -20.86 4.91 10.40
N LYS A 157 -20.32 3.75 10.73
CA LYS A 157 -19.85 3.41 12.08
C LYS A 157 -18.60 2.55 12.02
N TRP A 158 -17.73 2.71 13.00
CA TRP A 158 -16.63 1.77 13.22
C TRP A 158 -17.15 0.41 13.67
N ARG A 159 -16.78 -0.61 12.93
CA ARG A 159 -17.09 -2.02 13.20
C ARG A 159 -15.80 -2.81 13.36
N ARG A 160 -15.89 -3.98 13.96
CA ARG A 160 -14.74 -4.89 14.08
C ARG A 160 -14.74 -5.88 12.90
N ALA A 161 -13.63 -5.94 12.18
CA ALA A 161 -13.30 -7.00 11.24
C ALA A 161 -12.10 -7.81 11.79
N TRP A 162 -11.73 -8.88 11.10
CA TRP A 162 -10.64 -9.77 11.51
C TRP A 162 -9.77 -10.07 10.29
N GLY A 163 -8.48 -10.01 10.48
CA GLY A 163 -7.51 -10.25 9.41
C GLY A 163 -7.67 -11.64 8.79
N TRP A 164 -7.77 -11.69 7.48
CA TRP A 164 -8.02 -12.89 6.65
C TRP A 164 -9.35 -13.59 6.95
N MET A 165 -10.30 -12.91 7.51
CA MET A 165 -11.68 -13.37 7.68
C MET A 165 -12.61 -12.65 6.70
N ASP A 166 -13.94 -12.76 6.88
CA ASP A 166 -14.96 -12.18 5.98
C ASP A 166 -14.74 -12.62 4.52
N LEU A 167 -14.62 -13.95 4.35
CA LEU A 167 -14.39 -14.58 3.04
C LEU A 167 -15.51 -14.23 2.06
N ARG A 168 -15.12 -13.78 0.88
CA ARG A 168 -16.04 -13.47 -0.21
C ARG A 168 -15.43 -13.81 -1.57
N GLU A 169 -16.29 -14.03 -2.54
CA GLU A 169 -15.88 -14.14 -3.92
C GLU A 169 -15.86 -12.75 -4.57
N VAL A 170 -14.80 -12.47 -5.36
CA VAL A 170 -14.64 -11.26 -6.16
C VAL A 170 -14.31 -11.65 -7.60
N HIS A 171 -14.85 -10.87 -8.55
CA HIS A 171 -14.61 -11.10 -9.97
C HIS A 171 -13.78 -9.95 -10.52
N LEU A 172 -12.57 -10.29 -10.94
CA LEU A 172 -11.65 -9.37 -11.59
C LEU A 172 -11.47 -9.79 -13.07
N ASP A 173 -10.87 -8.92 -13.88
CA ASP A 173 -10.52 -9.25 -15.27
C ASP A 173 -9.57 -10.46 -15.38
N ILE A 174 -8.89 -10.80 -14.30
CA ILE A 174 -8.03 -11.98 -14.15
C ILE A 174 -8.78 -13.23 -13.64
N GLY A 175 -10.13 -13.20 -13.59
CA GLY A 175 -10.99 -14.29 -13.14
C GLY A 175 -11.50 -14.15 -11.71
N GLY A 176 -12.35 -15.11 -11.31
CA GLY A 176 -12.89 -15.19 -9.95
C GLY A 176 -11.81 -15.54 -8.92
N ARG A 177 -11.87 -14.88 -7.76
CA ARG A 177 -10.95 -15.07 -6.66
C ARG A 177 -11.69 -15.09 -5.33
N LEU A 178 -11.21 -15.91 -4.37
CA LEU A 178 -11.58 -15.75 -2.98
C LEU A 178 -10.77 -14.60 -2.38
N ALA A 179 -11.44 -13.71 -1.66
CA ALA A 179 -10.85 -12.55 -1.02
C ALA A 179 -11.25 -12.48 0.45
N ALA A 180 -10.38 -11.93 1.29
CA ALA A 180 -10.59 -11.78 2.73
C ALA A 180 -10.18 -10.38 3.20
N SER A 181 -10.78 -9.93 4.31
CA SER A 181 -10.51 -8.63 4.90
C SER A 181 -9.06 -8.52 5.39
N CYS A 182 -8.39 -7.43 5.03
CA CYS A 182 -7.05 -7.13 5.46
C CYS A 182 -6.96 -5.71 6.03
N ASP A 183 -6.00 -5.50 6.94
CA ASP A 183 -5.79 -4.22 7.59
C ASP A 183 -4.81 -3.37 6.79
N VAL A 184 -5.27 -2.20 6.31
CA VAL A 184 -4.52 -1.30 5.42
C VAL A 184 -4.79 0.17 5.76
N PRO A 185 -3.90 1.11 5.34
CA PRO A 185 -4.05 2.54 5.62
C PRO A 185 -5.38 3.14 5.17
N ASP A 186 -5.89 2.75 4.01
CA ASP A 186 -7.12 3.26 3.40
C ASP A 186 -8.32 3.17 4.36
N LEU A 187 -8.39 2.11 5.18
CA LEU A 187 -9.48 1.91 6.13
C LEU A 187 -9.52 2.97 7.24
N ALA A 188 -8.39 3.59 7.57
CA ALA A 188 -8.32 4.69 8.52
C ALA A 188 -8.49 6.05 7.84
N LEU A 189 -7.94 6.21 6.64
CA LEU A 189 -7.79 7.49 5.97
C LEU A 189 -9.03 7.89 5.15
N PHE A 190 -9.65 6.95 4.43
CA PHE A 190 -10.73 7.25 3.51
C PHE A 190 -12.01 7.75 4.18
N PRO A 191 -12.43 7.26 5.37
CA PRO A 191 -13.58 7.82 6.06
C PRO A 191 -13.48 9.31 6.34
N THR A 192 -12.27 9.81 6.58
CA THR A 192 -12.01 11.24 6.82
C THR A 192 -11.79 12.00 5.51
N ARG A 193 -11.10 11.38 4.54
CA ARG A 193 -10.78 12.00 3.25
C ARG A 193 -12.00 12.20 2.35
N PHE A 194 -12.89 11.21 2.30
CA PHE A 194 -14.06 11.21 1.44
C PHE A 194 -15.31 11.46 2.29
N ALA A 195 -15.60 12.73 2.53
CA ALA A 195 -16.71 13.14 3.38
C ALA A 195 -18.04 12.52 2.94
N GLY A 196 -18.82 12.00 3.90
CA GLY A 196 -20.10 11.37 3.65
C GLY A 196 -20.04 9.88 3.32
N VAL A 197 -18.85 9.31 3.05
CA VAL A 197 -18.73 7.87 2.81
C VAL A 197 -19.22 7.07 4.03
N ARG A 198 -20.05 6.07 3.78
CA ARG A 198 -20.64 5.22 4.82
C ARG A 198 -19.93 3.88 4.97
N THR A 199 -19.26 3.41 3.92
CA THR A 199 -18.59 2.11 3.94
C THR A 199 -17.27 2.18 3.20
N VAL A 200 -16.19 1.75 3.87
CA VAL A 200 -14.85 1.59 3.28
C VAL A 200 -14.36 0.20 3.63
N THR A 201 -14.04 -0.60 2.61
CA THR A 201 -13.55 -1.96 2.80
C THR A 201 -12.34 -2.25 1.92
N PHE A 202 -11.49 -3.11 2.43
CA PHE A 202 -10.35 -3.64 1.68
C PHE A 202 -10.27 -5.16 1.81
N HIS A 203 -9.99 -5.82 0.70
CA HIS A 203 -9.82 -7.27 0.66
C HIS A 203 -8.57 -7.64 -0.15
N ALA A 204 -7.87 -8.65 0.31
CA ALA A 204 -6.79 -9.28 -0.46
C ALA A 204 -7.24 -10.65 -0.95
N ALA A 205 -6.87 -10.99 -2.18
CA ALA A 205 -7.20 -12.25 -2.80
C ALA A 205 -5.93 -13.01 -3.20
N LEU A 206 -5.93 -14.33 -3.03
CA LEU A 206 -4.89 -15.20 -3.58
C LEU A 206 -5.36 -15.85 -4.87
N GLU A 207 -4.42 -16.25 -5.71
CA GLU A 207 -4.74 -16.88 -6.99
C GLU A 207 -5.41 -18.26 -6.81
N PHE A 208 -4.90 -19.07 -5.88
CA PHE A 208 -5.44 -20.40 -5.61
C PHE A 208 -6.37 -20.38 -4.40
N GLY A 209 -7.61 -20.80 -4.60
CA GLY A 209 -8.61 -20.87 -3.54
C GLY A 209 -8.18 -21.78 -2.37
N VAL A 210 -7.44 -22.87 -2.63
CA VAL A 210 -6.94 -23.76 -1.58
C VAL A 210 -5.94 -23.06 -0.66
N GLN A 211 -5.03 -22.25 -1.20
CA GLN A 211 -4.10 -21.45 -0.39
C GLN A 211 -4.86 -20.42 0.43
N HIS A 212 -5.86 -19.78 -0.18
CA HIS A 212 -6.70 -18.79 0.50
C HIS A 212 -7.47 -19.40 1.67
N LEU A 213 -8.08 -20.58 1.46
CA LEU A 213 -8.80 -21.32 2.50
C LEU A 213 -7.88 -21.82 3.61
N ALA A 214 -6.65 -22.24 3.28
CA ALA A 214 -5.65 -22.63 4.29
C ALA A 214 -5.28 -21.43 5.19
N LEU A 215 -5.06 -20.24 4.59
CA LEU A 215 -4.76 -19.03 5.33
C LEU A 215 -5.96 -18.54 6.16
N TRP A 216 -7.17 -18.64 5.61
CA TRP A 216 -8.41 -18.37 6.33
C TRP A 216 -8.58 -19.31 7.53
N GLY A 217 -8.34 -20.62 7.36
CA GLY A 217 -8.39 -21.60 8.45
C GLY A 217 -7.38 -21.30 9.56
N LEU A 218 -6.15 -20.92 9.19
CA LEU A 218 -5.12 -20.49 10.14
C LEU A 218 -5.55 -19.21 10.90
N ALA A 219 -6.17 -18.26 10.21
CA ALA A 219 -6.74 -17.06 10.82
C ALA A 219 -7.87 -17.40 11.82
N ALA A 220 -8.76 -18.33 11.45
CA ALA A 220 -9.84 -18.79 12.32
C ALA A 220 -9.32 -19.48 13.59
N LEU A 221 -8.32 -20.35 13.46
CA LEU A 221 -7.66 -20.99 14.60
C LEU A 221 -6.99 -19.96 15.53
N LYS A 222 -6.30 -18.97 14.95
CA LYS A 222 -5.69 -17.91 15.75
C LYS A 222 -6.73 -17.03 16.43
N ARG A 223 -7.83 -16.74 15.77
CA ARG A 223 -8.97 -16.00 16.34
C ARG A 223 -9.62 -16.75 17.50
N SER A 224 -9.65 -18.09 17.49
CA SER A 224 -10.18 -18.90 18.59
C SER A 224 -9.29 -18.92 19.83
N GLY A 225 -8.14 -18.23 19.83
CA GLY A 225 -7.22 -18.10 20.94
C GLY A 225 -6.05 -19.08 20.95
N LEU A 226 -5.90 -19.91 19.90
CA LEU A 226 -4.73 -20.78 19.77
C LEU A 226 -3.44 -19.93 19.55
N PRO A 227 -2.40 -20.11 20.39
CA PRO A 227 -1.16 -19.33 20.30
C PRO A 227 -0.27 -19.82 19.15
N LEU A 228 -0.69 -19.57 17.92
CA LEU A 228 0.04 -19.97 16.73
C LEU A 228 1.10 -18.95 16.37
N PRO A 229 2.40 -19.31 16.27
CA PRO A 229 3.48 -18.41 15.87
C PRO A 229 3.48 -18.22 14.34
N ALA A 230 2.35 -17.80 13.77
CA ALA A 230 2.14 -17.72 12.32
C ALA A 230 3.23 -16.89 11.61
N ALA A 231 3.73 -15.83 12.23
CA ALA A 231 4.79 -15.01 11.66
C ALA A 231 6.12 -15.79 11.48
N ARG A 232 6.40 -16.77 12.36
CA ARG A 232 7.58 -17.65 12.24
C ARG A 232 7.47 -18.65 11.09
N TRP A 233 6.23 -18.98 10.69
CA TRP A 233 5.95 -19.92 9.60
C TRP A 233 5.83 -19.22 8.25
N ALA A 234 5.83 -17.87 8.22
CA ALA A 234 5.58 -17.08 7.01
C ALA A 234 6.48 -17.51 5.83
N VAL A 235 7.78 -17.71 6.08
CA VAL A 235 8.73 -18.14 5.04
C VAL A 235 8.43 -19.56 4.58
N ALA A 236 8.30 -20.50 5.52
CA ALA A 236 8.01 -21.91 5.19
C ALA A 236 6.68 -22.08 4.45
N LEU A 237 5.64 -21.31 4.84
CA LEU A 237 4.35 -21.33 4.15
C LEU A 237 4.45 -20.69 2.75
N ASN A 238 5.29 -19.68 2.56
CA ASN A 238 5.55 -19.13 1.24
C ASN A 238 6.30 -20.13 0.36
N ASP A 239 7.30 -20.83 0.88
CA ASP A 239 8.03 -21.85 0.13
C ASP A 239 7.12 -23.00 -0.29
N LEU A 240 6.21 -23.42 0.59
CA LEU A 240 5.18 -24.42 0.27
C LEU A 240 4.20 -23.87 -0.81
N ALA A 241 3.85 -22.59 -0.74
CA ALA A 241 3.02 -21.94 -1.75
C ALA A 241 3.69 -21.94 -3.14
N GLY A 242 5.01 -21.91 -3.21
CA GLY A 242 5.77 -22.00 -4.45
C GLY A 242 5.54 -23.30 -5.26
N TRP A 243 5.07 -24.38 -4.63
CA TRP A 243 4.70 -25.60 -5.35
C TRP A 243 3.54 -25.40 -6.33
N PHE A 244 2.75 -24.35 -6.15
CA PHE A 244 1.64 -24.00 -7.05
C PHE A 244 2.09 -23.13 -8.24
N ASP A 245 3.33 -22.67 -8.30
CA ASP A 245 3.81 -21.76 -9.34
C ASP A 245 3.75 -22.38 -10.75
N ALA A 246 3.88 -23.71 -10.85
CA ALA A 246 3.78 -24.42 -12.13
C ALA A 246 2.38 -24.32 -12.78
N GLY A 247 1.32 -24.22 -11.97
CA GLY A 247 -0.06 -24.07 -12.44
C GLY A 247 -0.58 -22.63 -12.40
N ALA A 248 0.27 -21.68 -12.03
CA ALA A 248 -0.13 -20.31 -11.83
C ALA A 248 -0.27 -19.52 -13.13
N GLY A 249 -1.20 -18.58 -13.15
CA GLY A 249 -1.31 -17.56 -14.17
C GLY A 249 -0.14 -16.58 -14.16
N ASP A 250 -0.11 -15.74 -15.18
CA ASP A 250 0.93 -14.73 -15.40
C ASP A 250 0.46 -13.30 -15.03
N LYS A 251 -0.67 -13.16 -14.33
CA LYS A 251 -1.31 -11.87 -14.06
C LYS A 251 -1.70 -11.69 -12.61
N GLY A 252 -1.51 -10.47 -12.14
CA GLY A 252 -2.13 -9.95 -10.93
C GLY A 252 -3.08 -8.80 -11.25
N GLY A 253 -3.90 -8.39 -10.28
CA GLY A 253 -4.86 -7.32 -10.49
C GLY A 253 -5.19 -6.52 -9.24
N MET A 254 -5.76 -5.35 -9.49
CA MET A 254 -6.38 -4.50 -8.48
C MET A 254 -7.76 -4.09 -8.98
N TRP A 255 -8.71 -4.01 -8.08
CA TRP A 255 -10.07 -3.56 -8.37
C TRP A 255 -10.48 -2.52 -7.33
N VAL A 256 -11.05 -1.42 -7.80
CA VAL A 256 -11.59 -0.36 -6.94
C VAL A 256 -13.00 -0.07 -7.38
N SER A 257 -13.92 -0.03 -6.45
CA SER A 257 -15.32 0.32 -6.70
C SER A 257 -15.75 1.49 -5.83
N VAL A 258 -16.43 2.44 -6.45
CA VAL A 258 -17.08 3.57 -5.79
C VAL A 258 -18.55 3.50 -6.11
N VAL A 259 -19.40 3.50 -5.08
CA VAL A 259 -20.87 3.64 -5.21
C VAL A 259 -21.25 4.99 -4.64
N GLY A 260 -22.08 5.73 -5.37
CA GLY A 260 -22.54 7.04 -4.97
C GLY A 260 -23.75 7.49 -5.76
N GLU A 261 -24.14 8.73 -5.57
CA GLU A 261 -25.24 9.37 -6.29
C GLU A 261 -24.71 10.45 -7.23
N ARG A 262 -25.17 10.47 -8.48
CA ARG A 262 -24.92 11.56 -9.43
C ARG A 262 -25.92 12.68 -9.24
N GLY A 263 -27.18 12.35 -9.01
CA GLY A 263 -28.29 13.22 -8.72
C GLY A 263 -29.32 12.49 -7.86
N PRO A 264 -30.41 13.16 -7.46
CA PRO A 264 -31.45 12.56 -6.61
C PRO A 264 -31.99 11.25 -7.20
N GLY A 265 -31.79 10.13 -6.51
CA GLY A 265 -32.23 8.80 -6.92
C GLY A 265 -31.42 8.15 -8.05
N GLU A 266 -30.39 8.79 -8.57
CA GLU A 266 -29.49 8.23 -9.57
C GLU A 266 -28.27 7.60 -8.90
N ARG A 267 -28.46 6.40 -8.38
CA ARG A 267 -27.39 5.64 -7.73
C ARG A 267 -26.59 4.87 -8.77
N ILE A 268 -25.28 5.10 -8.79
CA ILE A 268 -24.34 4.48 -9.75
C ILE A 268 -23.17 3.82 -9.02
N ARG A 269 -22.61 2.82 -9.68
CA ARG A 269 -21.37 2.18 -9.34
C ARG A 269 -20.37 2.45 -10.44
N ARG A 270 -19.21 2.95 -10.08
CA ARG A 270 -18.03 2.99 -10.95
C ARG A 270 -16.99 2.04 -10.44
N THR A 271 -16.43 1.26 -11.35
CA THR A 271 -15.35 0.32 -11.06
C THR A 271 -14.15 0.63 -11.92
N TRP A 272 -12.99 0.52 -11.35
CA TRP A 272 -11.73 0.58 -12.05
C TRP A 272 -10.98 -0.72 -11.79
N GLN A 273 -10.42 -1.30 -12.83
CA GLN A 273 -9.63 -2.51 -12.75
C GLN A 273 -8.26 -2.28 -13.37
N LEU A 274 -7.26 -2.88 -12.75
CA LEU A 274 -5.89 -2.93 -13.22
C LEU A 274 -5.51 -4.39 -13.38
N THR A 275 -4.87 -4.71 -14.51
CA THR A 275 -4.24 -6.01 -14.74
C THR A 275 -2.77 -5.79 -15.06
N ALA A 276 -1.90 -6.45 -14.30
CA ALA A 276 -0.46 -6.39 -14.46
C ALA A 276 0.14 -7.77 -14.71
N PRO A 277 1.20 -7.91 -15.54
CA PRO A 277 2.00 -9.12 -15.57
C PRO A 277 2.49 -9.46 -14.16
N ALA A 278 2.52 -10.75 -13.81
CA ALA A 278 2.88 -11.17 -12.45
C ALA A 278 4.31 -10.75 -12.07
N THR A 279 5.22 -10.73 -13.03
CA THR A 279 6.62 -10.30 -12.86
C THR A 279 6.75 -8.80 -12.59
N ASP A 280 5.84 -7.98 -13.12
CA ASP A 280 5.90 -6.52 -13.09
C ASP A 280 4.95 -5.90 -12.03
N GLY A 281 4.05 -6.72 -11.48
CA GLY A 281 3.17 -6.32 -10.37
C GLY A 281 3.91 -5.66 -9.20
N PRO A 282 5.09 -6.13 -8.77
CA PRO A 282 5.88 -5.53 -7.71
C PRO A 282 6.38 -4.10 -7.98
N GLU A 283 6.35 -3.62 -9.23
CA GLU A 283 6.70 -2.23 -9.57
C GLU A 283 5.60 -1.24 -9.13
N ILE A 284 4.34 -1.69 -9.07
CA ILE A 284 3.19 -0.83 -8.73
C ILE A 284 3.37 -0.11 -7.38
N PRO A 285 3.78 -0.79 -6.29
CA PRO A 285 4.04 -0.12 -5.01
C PRO A 285 5.12 0.97 -5.07
N CYS A 286 6.02 0.93 -6.03
CA CYS A 286 7.12 1.89 -6.15
C CYS A 286 6.76 3.11 -7.02
N MET A 287 5.67 3.06 -7.81
CA MET A 287 5.35 4.09 -8.81
C MET A 287 5.10 5.45 -8.19
N ALA A 288 4.28 5.53 -7.13
CA ALA A 288 3.97 6.81 -6.49
C ALA A 288 5.22 7.50 -5.94
N ALA A 289 6.08 6.77 -5.24
CA ALA A 289 7.35 7.29 -4.73
C ALA A 289 8.27 7.75 -5.86
N THR A 290 8.32 7.00 -6.97
CA THR A 290 9.12 7.35 -8.17
C THR A 290 8.59 8.63 -8.82
N LEU A 291 7.28 8.76 -8.99
CA LEU A 291 6.65 9.95 -9.56
C LEU A 291 6.91 11.19 -8.70
N LEU A 292 6.74 11.07 -7.38
CA LEU A 292 7.05 12.14 -6.43
C LEU A 292 8.54 12.49 -6.44
N ALA A 293 9.44 11.50 -6.41
CA ALA A 293 10.88 11.75 -6.45
C ALA A 293 11.28 12.55 -7.72
N ARG A 294 10.72 12.23 -8.88
CA ARG A 294 10.94 12.98 -10.11
C ARG A 294 10.43 14.43 -10.00
N ARG A 295 9.30 14.66 -9.31
CA ARG A 295 8.79 16.01 -9.03
C ARG A 295 9.74 16.78 -8.12
N PHE A 296 10.25 16.17 -7.05
CA PHE A 296 11.26 16.78 -6.19
C PHE A 296 12.51 17.22 -6.97
N VAL A 297 13.03 16.35 -7.86
CA VAL A 297 14.19 16.68 -8.72
C VAL A 297 13.90 17.87 -9.64
N ARG A 298 12.66 18.05 -10.09
CA ARG A 298 12.24 19.20 -10.91
C ARG A 298 11.91 20.46 -10.11
N GLY A 299 12.02 20.40 -8.78
CA GLY A 299 11.64 21.51 -7.90
C GLY A 299 10.13 21.65 -7.66
N GLU A 300 9.33 20.69 -8.12
CA GLU A 300 7.87 20.63 -7.91
C GLU A 300 7.57 19.99 -6.54
N ILE A 301 7.99 20.66 -5.47
CA ILE A 301 7.93 20.11 -4.11
C ILE A 301 6.55 20.37 -3.52
N PRO A 302 5.86 19.34 -2.97
CA PRO A 302 4.61 19.55 -2.23
C PRO A 302 4.79 20.48 -1.02
N PRO A 303 3.71 21.01 -0.45
CA PRO A 303 3.78 21.90 0.71
C PRO A 303 4.63 21.35 1.85
N ARG A 304 5.26 22.22 2.63
CA ARG A 304 5.98 21.84 3.86
C ARG A 304 5.01 21.23 4.86
N GLY A 305 5.48 20.26 5.61
CA GLY A 305 4.69 19.52 6.59
C GLY A 305 4.74 18.01 6.37
N ALA A 306 3.94 17.26 7.15
CA ALA A 306 3.86 15.81 7.06
C ALA A 306 2.47 15.34 6.63
N PHE A 307 2.40 14.42 5.65
CA PHE A 307 1.17 14.02 5.01
C PHE A 307 1.16 12.53 4.67
N ALA A 308 -0.04 11.92 4.66
CA ALA A 308 -0.25 10.67 3.94
C ALA A 308 -0.33 10.96 2.42
N CYS A 309 0.16 10.05 1.59
CA CYS A 309 0.23 10.23 0.13
C CYS A 309 -1.14 10.08 -0.52
N MET A 310 -1.98 11.11 -0.37
CA MET A 310 -3.29 11.20 -1.00
C MET A 310 -3.46 12.57 -1.69
N GLY A 311 -3.81 12.55 -2.99
CA GLY A 311 -3.99 13.76 -3.78
C GLY A 311 -2.70 14.43 -4.27
N TYR A 312 -1.54 13.80 -4.06
CA TYR A 312 -0.24 14.30 -4.56
C TYR A 312 0.15 13.71 -5.92
N VAL A 313 -0.45 12.60 -6.29
CA VAL A 313 -0.29 11.93 -7.59
C VAL A 313 -1.68 11.61 -8.10
N SER A 314 -2.02 12.07 -9.30
CA SER A 314 -3.30 11.78 -9.95
C SER A 314 -3.24 10.44 -10.70
N LEU A 315 -4.39 9.84 -11.01
CA LEU A 315 -4.43 8.60 -11.79
C LEU A 315 -3.77 8.78 -13.17
N SER A 316 -3.90 9.95 -13.78
CA SER A 316 -3.26 10.27 -15.05
C SER A 316 -1.73 10.30 -14.99
N ASP A 317 -1.14 10.61 -13.81
CA ASP A 317 0.32 10.56 -13.62
C ASP A 317 0.85 9.12 -13.67
N PHE A 318 0.03 8.13 -13.28
CA PHE A 318 0.41 6.72 -13.32
C PHE A 318 0.36 6.10 -14.72
N VAL A 319 -0.44 6.65 -15.63
CA VAL A 319 -0.65 6.06 -16.98
C VAL A 319 0.65 5.82 -17.75
N PRO A 320 1.62 6.75 -17.79
CA PRO A 320 2.90 6.49 -18.46
C PRO A 320 3.69 5.34 -17.83
N GLU A 321 3.64 5.20 -16.49
CA GLU A 321 4.30 4.08 -15.81
C GLU A 321 3.55 2.76 -16.07
N PHE A 322 2.22 2.76 -16.09
CA PHE A 322 1.45 1.58 -16.46
C PHE A 322 1.81 1.09 -17.85
N ASN A 323 1.86 2.00 -18.84
CA ASN A 323 2.24 1.65 -20.21
C ASN A 323 3.67 1.08 -20.29
N ARG A 324 4.60 1.63 -19.51
CA ARG A 324 5.99 1.17 -19.46
C ARG A 324 6.10 -0.29 -19.00
N TRP A 325 5.23 -0.71 -18.08
CA TRP A 325 5.26 -2.03 -17.46
C TRP A 325 4.18 -2.98 -18.02
N GLY A 326 3.57 -2.65 -19.17
CA GLY A 326 2.54 -3.49 -19.78
C GLY A 326 1.29 -3.67 -18.93
N ILE A 327 1.04 -2.73 -18.01
CA ILE A 327 -0.13 -2.73 -17.13
C ILE A 327 -1.30 -2.11 -17.89
N THR A 328 -2.44 -2.79 -17.87
CA THR A 328 -3.68 -2.32 -18.49
C THR A 328 -4.71 -1.94 -17.46
N THR A 329 -5.54 -0.95 -17.77
CA THR A 329 -6.61 -0.50 -16.89
C THR A 329 -7.93 -0.39 -17.65
N ARG A 330 -9.04 -0.59 -16.94
CA ARG A 330 -10.40 -0.45 -17.46
C ARG A 330 -11.30 0.20 -16.42
N THR A 331 -12.18 1.09 -16.87
CA THR A 331 -13.20 1.71 -16.04
C THR A 331 -14.58 1.37 -16.60
N GLU A 332 -15.51 1.05 -15.71
CA GLU A 332 -16.90 0.76 -16.05
C GLU A 332 -17.84 1.54 -15.13
N GLU A 333 -19.02 1.88 -15.67
CA GLU A 333 -20.11 2.49 -14.92
C GLU A 333 -21.37 1.65 -15.08
N THR A 334 -22.04 1.37 -13.97
CA THR A 334 -23.32 0.64 -13.92
C THR A 334 -24.27 1.30 -12.94
N ARG A 335 -25.58 1.04 -13.04
CA ARG A 335 -26.52 1.36 -11.97
C ARG A 335 -26.22 0.50 -10.74
N ALA A 336 -26.32 1.09 -9.52
CA ALA A 336 -26.06 0.42 -8.25
C ALA A 336 -27.32 0.05 -7.50
#